data_0f240099f5b14d07101f18a44d379bdf
#
_entry.id   0f240099f5b14d07101f18a44d379bdf
#
_cell.length_a   1.000
_cell.length_b   1.000
_cell.length_c   1.000
_cell.angle_alpha   90.00
_cell.angle_beta   90.00
_cell.angle_gamma   90.00
#
_symmetry.space_group_name_H-M   'P 1'
#
loop_
_entity.id
_entity.type
_entity.pdbx_description
1 polymer ?
#
loop_
_entity_poly.entity_id
_entity_poly.type
_entity_poly.pdbx_seq_one_letter_code
_entity_poly.pdbx_strand_id
1 'polypeptide(L)'
;MKGKTFYLFLLRLFRFKPVGLQPAPVKKCVMILAPHTSILDFFLGHWMLEYMHAKGAIVIKKEFFVFPFKRYLNRLGCVPVDRKHSLRFTEFAVNLIHEREEIAFIICPEGTRKRVEKWKRGFYQIAQKAEVPICLSHIDYKSRTLGIGKVFWPTGDYEKDLAEIEQYYNGMRGLHKGHFNLEDRQPLPNNNNAIS
;
A
#
# COMPACT_ATOMS: atom_id res chain seq x y z
N MET A 1 -20.55 10.36 7.14
CA MET A 1 -19.77 11.53 7.62
C MET A 1 -19.10 11.31 8.97
N LYS A 2 -19.74 10.68 9.98
CA LYS A 2 -19.13 10.48 11.34
C LYS A 2 -17.81 9.64 11.32
N GLY A 3 -17.66 8.68 10.43
CA GLY A 3 -16.46 7.84 10.34
C GLY A 3 -15.19 8.60 9.89
N LYS A 4 -15.29 9.43 8.86
CA LYS A 4 -14.13 10.18 8.30
C LYS A 4 -13.46 11.08 9.35
N THR A 5 -14.27 11.80 10.14
CA THR A 5 -13.77 12.69 11.21
C THR A 5 -13.07 11.89 12.31
N PHE A 6 -13.59 10.71 12.67
CA PHE A 6 -12.98 9.82 13.64
C PHE A 6 -11.61 9.31 13.19
N TYR A 7 -11.50 8.80 11.96
CA TYR A 7 -10.22 8.32 11.42
C TYR A 7 -9.20 9.44 11.26
N LEU A 8 -9.64 10.62 10.83
CA LEU A 8 -8.77 11.81 10.80
C LEU A 8 -8.25 12.17 12.20
N PHE A 9 -9.10 12.09 13.22
CA PHE A 9 -8.68 12.30 14.61
C PHE A 9 -7.62 11.28 15.04
N LEU A 10 -7.83 9.99 14.77
CA LEU A 10 -6.83 8.94 15.05
C LEU A 10 -5.50 9.22 14.36
N LEU A 11 -5.51 9.56 13.07
CA LEU A 11 -4.30 9.88 12.32
C LEU A 11 -3.57 11.09 12.95
N ARG A 12 -4.30 12.14 13.32
CA ARG A 12 -3.75 13.32 13.99
C ARG A 12 -3.18 13.02 15.37
N LEU A 13 -3.80 12.12 16.13
CA LEU A 13 -3.31 11.68 17.45
C LEU A 13 -1.91 11.04 17.32
N PHE A 14 -1.65 10.30 16.22
CA PHE A 14 -0.33 9.77 15.89
C PHE A 14 0.54 10.79 15.13
N ARG A 15 0.11 12.05 15.02
CA ARG A 15 0.81 13.15 14.35
C ARG A 15 1.00 12.92 12.86
N PHE A 16 0.10 12.20 12.21
CA PHE A 16 0.11 12.01 10.77
C PHE A 16 -0.89 12.92 10.07
N LYS A 17 -0.48 13.45 8.91
CA LYS A 17 -1.31 14.25 8.02
C LYS A 17 -1.63 13.46 6.76
N PRO A 18 -2.91 13.20 6.45
CA PRO A 18 -3.30 12.63 5.17
C PRO A 18 -2.98 13.60 4.03
N VAL A 19 -2.39 13.08 2.95
CA VAL A 19 -2.00 13.85 1.77
C VAL A 19 -2.32 13.06 0.49
N GLY A 20 -2.24 13.74 -0.68
CA GLY A 20 -2.38 13.11 -1.98
C GLY A 20 -3.82 12.94 -2.44
N LEU A 21 -4.03 11.99 -3.36
CA LEU A 21 -5.29 11.80 -4.08
C LEU A 21 -6.42 11.31 -3.17
N GLN A 22 -7.52 12.05 -3.14
CA GLN A 22 -8.73 11.75 -2.37
C GLN A 22 -9.98 12.18 -3.13
N PRO A 23 -11.04 11.34 -3.20
CA PRO A 23 -11.14 9.93 -2.76
C PRO A 23 -10.18 9.01 -3.53
N ALA A 24 -10.21 7.70 -3.25
CA ALA A 24 -9.42 6.73 -4.02
C ALA A 24 -9.63 6.93 -5.53
N PRO A 25 -8.57 7.16 -6.31
CA PRO A 25 -8.70 7.69 -7.68
C PRO A 25 -9.24 6.68 -8.69
N VAL A 26 -9.28 5.39 -8.32
CA VAL A 26 -9.71 4.30 -9.20
C VAL A 26 -10.52 3.26 -8.43
N LYS A 27 -11.49 2.63 -9.10
CA LYS A 27 -12.33 1.58 -8.49
C LYS A 27 -11.56 0.32 -8.16
N LYS A 28 -10.65 -0.10 -9.04
CA LYS A 28 -9.82 -1.30 -8.86
C LYS A 28 -8.36 -0.96 -9.04
N CYS A 29 -7.52 -1.41 -8.12
CA CYS A 29 -6.08 -1.24 -8.21
C CYS A 29 -5.31 -2.26 -7.36
N VAL A 30 -4.06 -2.49 -7.71
CA VAL A 30 -3.06 -2.98 -6.77
C VAL A 30 -2.49 -1.77 -6.04
N MET A 31 -2.69 -1.68 -4.73
CA MET A 31 -2.15 -0.58 -3.94
C MET A 31 -0.88 -1.05 -3.23
N ILE A 32 0.26 -0.47 -3.57
CA ILE A 32 1.50 -0.75 -2.85
C ILE A 32 1.66 0.22 -1.70
N LEU A 33 1.99 -0.30 -0.52
CA LEU A 33 2.24 0.48 0.69
C LEU A 33 3.71 0.31 1.09
N ALA A 34 4.46 1.40 1.02
CA ALA A 34 5.85 1.50 1.46
C ALA A 34 6.12 2.90 2.06
N PRO A 35 7.11 3.06 2.94
CA PRO A 35 7.87 2.02 3.65
C PRO A 35 7.01 1.15 4.58
N HIS A 36 7.38 -0.14 4.74
CA HIS A 36 6.70 -1.04 5.68
C HIS A 36 7.70 -1.62 6.68
N THR A 37 7.85 -0.97 7.82
CA THR A 37 8.88 -1.31 8.82
C THR A 37 8.32 -1.65 10.20
N SER A 38 7.01 -1.46 10.43
CA SER A 38 6.39 -1.64 11.74
C SER A 38 5.01 -2.30 11.64
N ILE A 39 4.54 -2.88 12.73
CA ILE A 39 3.13 -3.30 12.86
C ILE A 39 2.18 -2.09 12.91
N LEU A 40 2.67 -0.92 13.34
CA LEU A 40 1.88 0.30 13.38
C LEU A 40 1.42 0.73 11.98
N ASP A 41 2.19 0.40 10.94
CA ASP A 41 1.85 0.69 9.55
C ASP A 41 0.52 0.04 9.13
N PHE A 42 0.18 -1.12 9.73
CA PHE A 42 -1.10 -1.77 9.50
C PHE A 42 -2.27 -0.90 9.98
N PHE A 43 -2.20 -0.36 11.19
CA PHE A 43 -3.25 0.48 11.75
C PHE A 43 -3.35 1.82 11.02
N LEU A 44 -2.23 2.46 10.76
CA LEU A 44 -2.19 3.72 10.01
C LEU A 44 -2.72 3.54 8.58
N GLY A 45 -2.32 2.48 7.90
CA GLY A 45 -2.81 2.15 6.57
C GLY A 45 -4.32 1.86 6.56
N HIS A 46 -4.83 1.08 7.53
CA HIS A 46 -6.26 0.83 7.67
C HIS A 46 -7.05 2.14 7.92
N TRP A 47 -6.60 3.00 8.84
CA TRP A 47 -7.25 4.29 9.10
C TRP A 47 -7.20 5.23 7.90
N MET A 48 -6.13 5.18 7.12
CA MET A 48 -6.02 5.90 5.84
C MET A 48 -7.09 5.43 4.85
N LEU A 49 -7.25 4.12 4.67
CA LEU A 49 -8.26 3.56 3.75
C LEU A 49 -9.67 3.96 4.15
N GLU A 50 -10.00 3.86 5.44
CA GLU A 50 -11.30 4.27 5.99
C GLU A 50 -11.53 5.78 5.81
N TYR A 51 -10.50 6.60 6.04
CA TYR A 51 -10.56 8.04 5.82
C TYR A 51 -10.80 8.38 4.34
N MET A 52 -10.19 7.62 3.42
CA MET A 52 -10.30 7.80 1.97
C MET A 52 -11.53 7.11 1.36
N HIS A 53 -12.32 6.38 2.15
CA HIS A 53 -13.42 5.53 1.68
C HIS A 53 -13.00 4.49 0.63
N ALA A 54 -11.75 4.02 0.69
CA ALA A 54 -11.24 3.00 -0.20
C ALA A 54 -11.62 1.60 0.29
N LYS A 55 -12.14 0.75 -0.61
CA LYS A 55 -12.46 -0.66 -0.32
C LYS A 55 -11.18 -1.49 -0.30
N GLY A 56 -10.47 -1.45 0.82
CA GLY A 56 -9.19 -2.15 0.97
C GLY A 56 -9.34 -3.66 1.17
N ALA A 57 -8.46 -4.43 0.50
CA ALA A 57 -8.21 -5.84 0.77
C ALA A 57 -6.76 -5.99 1.23
N ILE A 58 -6.55 -5.99 2.56
CA ILE A 58 -5.21 -6.04 3.16
C ILE A 58 -4.74 -7.48 3.25
N VAL A 59 -3.64 -7.78 2.57
CA VAL A 59 -3.09 -9.14 2.50
C VAL A 59 -2.30 -9.48 3.78
N ILE A 60 -2.78 -10.47 4.53
CA ILE A 60 -2.15 -10.95 5.76
C ILE A 60 -1.89 -12.44 5.68
N LYS A 61 -0.80 -12.92 6.30
CA LYS A 61 -0.50 -14.35 6.39
C LYS A 61 -1.66 -15.11 7.03
N LYS A 62 -2.05 -16.26 6.46
CA LYS A 62 -3.16 -17.09 6.95
C LYS A 62 -3.01 -17.52 8.41
N GLU A 63 -1.77 -17.65 8.90
CA GLU A 63 -1.45 -18.05 10.27
C GLU A 63 -1.99 -17.06 11.33
N PHE A 64 -2.25 -15.81 10.94
CA PHE A 64 -2.87 -14.82 11.84
C PHE A 64 -4.40 -14.93 11.91
N PHE A 65 -5.03 -15.70 11.00
CA PHE A 65 -6.49 -15.88 10.98
C PHE A 65 -6.95 -16.99 11.93
N VAL A 66 -6.50 -16.94 13.18
CA VAL A 66 -6.88 -17.87 14.27
C VAL A 66 -7.84 -17.18 15.24
N PHE A 67 -8.61 -17.99 16.00
CA PHE A 67 -9.45 -17.46 17.08
C PHE A 67 -8.58 -16.81 18.18
N PRO A 68 -8.96 -15.61 18.70
CA PRO A 68 -10.17 -14.81 18.41
C PRO A 68 -10.01 -13.80 17.25
N PHE A 69 -8.83 -13.66 16.65
CA PHE A 69 -8.47 -12.57 15.72
C PHE A 69 -9.15 -12.67 14.35
N LYS A 70 -9.53 -13.86 13.90
CA LYS A 70 -10.13 -14.10 12.57
C LYS A 70 -11.31 -13.17 12.29
N ARG A 71 -12.26 -13.06 13.24
CA ARG A 71 -13.46 -12.22 13.07
C ARG A 71 -13.12 -10.74 12.97
N TYR A 72 -12.14 -10.28 13.74
CA TYR A 72 -11.68 -8.91 13.73
C TYR A 72 -10.95 -8.58 12.42
N LEU A 73 -10.03 -9.42 11.98
CA LEU A 73 -9.29 -9.25 10.71
C LEU A 73 -10.23 -9.22 9.50
N ASN A 74 -11.24 -10.10 9.46
CA ASN A 74 -12.25 -10.08 8.40
C ASN A 74 -13.03 -8.76 8.37
N ARG A 75 -13.36 -8.18 9.52
CA ARG A 75 -14.03 -6.88 9.61
C ARG A 75 -13.15 -5.72 9.09
N LEU A 76 -11.84 -5.85 9.22
CA LEU A 76 -10.87 -4.88 8.72
C LEU A 76 -10.57 -5.05 7.22
N GLY A 77 -11.29 -5.92 6.51
CA GLY A 77 -11.03 -6.20 5.09
C GLY A 77 -9.75 -6.99 4.85
N CYS A 78 -9.23 -7.69 5.87
CA CYS A 78 -8.03 -8.50 5.72
C CYS A 78 -8.33 -9.79 4.96
N VAL A 79 -7.42 -10.18 4.09
CA VAL A 79 -7.51 -11.38 3.26
C VAL A 79 -6.38 -12.34 3.62
N PRO A 80 -6.70 -13.58 4.05
CA PRO A 80 -5.69 -14.58 4.38
C PRO A 80 -4.99 -15.09 3.14
N VAL A 81 -3.65 -15.15 3.16
CA VAL A 81 -2.88 -15.72 2.05
C VAL A 81 -1.81 -16.67 2.53
N ASP A 82 -1.62 -17.73 1.73
CA ASP A 82 -0.47 -18.59 1.82
C ASP A 82 0.61 -18.09 0.87
N ARG A 83 1.65 -17.48 1.45
CA ARG A 83 2.76 -16.90 0.66
C ARG A 83 3.82 -17.92 0.22
N LYS A 84 3.64 -19.21 0.56
CA LYS A 84 4.60 -20.26 0.19
C LYS A 84 4.54 -20.60 -1.30
N HIS A 85 3.42 -20.35 -1.96
CA HIS A 85 3.17 -20.65 -3.37
C HIS A 85 2.86 -19.37 -4.15
N SER A 86 3.86 -18.73 -4.70
CA SER A 86 3.75 -17.41 -5.38
C SER A 86 2.79 -17.39 -6.56
N LEU A 87 2.74 -18.46 -7.38
CA LEU A 87 1.82 -18.54 -8.52
C LEU A 87 0.37 -18.58 -8.07
N ARG A 88 0.04 -19.46 -7.12
CA ARG A 88 -1.32 -19.54 -6.54
C ARG A 88 -1.75 -18.23 -5.88
N PHE A 89 -0.80 -17.51 -5.26
CA PHE A 89 -1.09 -16.20 -4.69
C PHE A 89 -1.42 -15.16 -5.76
N THR A 90 -0.69 -15.14 -6.87
CA THR A 90 -0.96 -14.22 -7.98
C THR A 90 -2.34 -14.51 -8.60
N GLU A 91 -2.65 -15.76 -8.90
CA GLU A 91 -3.97 -16.16 -9.43
C GLU A 91 -5.12 -15.80 -8.49
N PHE A 92 -4.96 -16.11 -7.19
CA PHE A 92 -5.93 -15.71 -6.17
C PHE A 92 -6.16 -14.20 -6.15
N ALA A 93 -5.10 -13.39 -6.21
CA ALA A 93 -5.19 -11.93 -6.18
C ALA A 93 -5.92 -11.39 -7.44
N VAL A 94 -5.58 -11.91 -8.62
CA VAL A 94 -6.22 -11.54 -9.89
C VAL A 94 -7.71 -11.86 -9.86
N ASN A 95 -8.07 -13.09 -9.45
CA ASN A 95 -9.48 -13.49 -9.35
C ASN A 95 -10.26 -12.61 -8.37
N LEU A 96 -9.69 -12.32 -7.19
CA LEU A 96 -10.32 -11.44 -6.21
C LEU A 96 -10.54 -10.01 -6.74
N ILE A 97 -9.60 -9.47 -7.53
CA ILE A 97 -9.72 -8.16 -8.15
C ILE A 97 -10.84 -8.17 -9.20
N HIS A 98 -10.94 -9.24 -9.99
CA HIS A 98 -12.00 -9.35 -11.01
C HIS A 98 -13.39 -9.50 -10.39
N GLU A 99 -13.55 -10.29 -9.34
CA GLU A 99 -14.82 -10.57 -8.64
C GLU A 99 -15.41 -9.36 -7.93
N ARG A 100 -14.62 -8.37 -7.56
CA ARG A 100 -15.08 -7.19 -6.81
C ARG A 100 -15.37 -6.03 -7.77
N GLU A 101 -16.41 -5.27 -7.51
CA GLU A 101 -16.70 -4.02 -8.24
C GLU A 101 -15.71 -2.92 -7.89
N GLU A 102 -15.32 -2.86 -6.61
CA GLU A 102 -14.35 -1.91 -6.07
C GLU A 102 -13.37 -2.65 -5.17
N ILE A 103 -12.08 -2.46 -5.39
CA ILE A 103 -11.04 -3.05 -4.56
C ILE A 103 -9.70 -2.31 -4.69
N ALA A 104 -9.11 -1.96 -3.56
CA ALA A 104 -7.69 -1.66 -3.44
C ALA A 104 -6.99 -2.89 -2.84
N PHE A 105 -6.33 -3.69 -3.68
CA PHE A 105 -5.59 -4.87 -3.23
C PHE A 105 -4.25 -4.44 -2.67
N ILE A 106 -4.13 -4.39 -1.31
CA ILE A 106 -2.97 -3.80 -0.64
C ILE A 106 -1.87 -4.84 -0.45
N ILE A 107 -0.67 -4.50 -0.91
CA ILE A 107 0.53 -5.32 -0.78
C ILE A 107 1.75 -4.45 -0.45
N CYS A 108 2.58 -4.93 0.50
CA CYS A 108 3.86 -4.30 0.78
C CYS A 108 4.93 -4.97 -0.10
N PRO A 109 5.56 -4.23 -1.06
CA PRO A 109 6.46 -4.83 -2.05
C PRO A 109 7.74 -5.41 -1.42
N GLU A 110 8.15 -4.89 -0.28
CA GLU A 110 9.27 -5.42 0.53
C GLU A 110 9.01 -6.86 1.01
N GLY A 111 7.74 -7.21 1.28
CA GLY A 111 7.30 -8.52 1.78
C GLY A 111 7.73 -8.85 3.20
N THR A 112 8.41 -7.95 3.88
CA THR A 112 8.91 -8.02 5.26
C THR A 112 8.99 -6.63 5.86
N ARG A 113 9.20 -6.53 7.18
CA ARG A 113 9.46 -5.27 7.90
C ARG A 113 10.94 -5.01 8.15
N LYS A 114 11.81 -5.91 7.67
CA LYS A 114 13.26 -5.75 7.70
C LYS A 114 13.73 -5.21 6.35
N ARG A 115 14.87 -4.56 6.33
CA ARG A 115 15.51 -4.07 5.11
C ARG A 115 15.66 -5.19 4.09
N VAL A 116 15.30 -4.91 2.86
CA VAL A 116 15.56 -5.74 1.68
C VAL A 116 16.18 -4.86 0.59
N GLU A 117 17.07 -5.43 -0.19
CA GLU A 117 17.72 -4.67 -1.26
C GLU A 117 16.86 -4.58 -2.53
N LYS A 118 15.97 -5.56 -2.73
CA LYS A 118 15.09 -5.63 -3.90
C LYS A 118 13.65 -5.92 -3.50
N TRP A 119 12.73 -5.22 -4.13
CA TRP A 119 11.31 -5.47 -3.97
C TRP A 119 10.86 -6.74 -4.71
N LYS A 120 9.80 -7.37 -4.22
CA LYS A 120 9.19 -8.55 -4.86
C LYS A 120 8.34 -8.12 -6.04
N ARG A 121 8.47 -8.83 -7.17
CA ARG A 121 7.73 -8.54 -8.41
C ARG A 121 6.22 -8.83 -8.36
N GLY A 122 5.72 -9.50 -7.30
CA GLY A 122 4.35 -10.00 -7.23
C GLY A 122 3.29 -8.91 -7.43
N PHE A 123 3.47 -7.71 -6.88
CA PHE A 123 2.52 -6.61 -7.04
C PHE A 123 2.35 -6.20 -8.51
N TYR A 124 3.46 -6.16 -9.25
CA TYR A 124 3.49 -5.80 -10.65
C TYR A 124 2.82 -6.86 -11.54
N GLN A 125 3.16 -8.13 -11.31
CA GLN A 125 2.55 -9.26 -12.02
C GLN A 125 1.03 -9.34 -11.79
N ILE A 126 0.56 -9.06 -10.57
CA ILE A 126 -0.87 -9.01 -10.25
C ILE A 126 -1.53 -7.87 -11.02
N ALA A 127 -0.95 -6.67 -11.00
CA ALA A 127 -1.50 -5.51 -11.69
C ALA A 127 -1.61 -5.73 -13.20
N GLN A 128 -0.55 -6.27 -13.82
CA GLN A 128 -0.56 -6.60 -15.26
C GLN A 128 -1.62 -7.64 -15.61
N LYS A 129 -1.67 -8.77 -14.88
CA LYS A 129 -2.61 -9.86 -15.17
C LYS A 129 -4.07 -9.49 -14.89
N ALA A 130 -4.31 -8.62 -13.91
CA ALA A 130 -5.64 -8.12 -13.58
C ALA A 130 -6.04 -6.90 -14.43
N GLU A 131 -5.14 -6.38 -15.27
CA GLU A 131 -5.35 -5.19 -16.11
C GLU A 131 -5.81 -3.96 -15.30
N VAL A 132 -5.17 -3.76 -14.14
CA VAL A 132 -5.47 -2.63 -13.23
C VAL A 132 -4.23 -1.80 -12.94
N PRO A 133 -4.39 -0.51 -12.62
CA PRO A 133 -3.26 0.32 -12.24
C PRO A 133 -2.68 -0.05 -10.87
N ILE A 134 -1.47 0.44 -10.62
CA ILE A 134 -0.81 0.41 -9.33
C ILE A 134 -0.97 1.78 -8.67
N CYS A 135 -1.59 1.82 -7.49
CA CYS A 135 -1.66 3.02 -6.66
C CYS A 135 -0.45 3.06 -5.72
N LEU A 136 0.37 4.11 -5.81
CA LEU A 136 1.52 4.31 -4.96
C LEU A 136 1.07 4.97 -3.67
N SER A 137 0.98 4.21 -2.58
CA SER A 137 0.64 4.73 -1.26
C SER A 137 1.82 4.67 -0.30
N HIS A 138 1.88 5.62 0.63
CA HIS A 138 2.99 5.75 1.55
C HIS A 138 2.55 6.01 2.99
N ILE A 139 3.42 5.64 3.93
CA ILE A 139 3.42 6.08 5.32
C ILE A 139 4.85 6.56 5.61
N ASP A 140 5.06 7.88 5.51
CA ASP A 140 6.37 8.48 5.74
C ASP A 140 6.48 9.06 7.16
N TYR A 141 7.28 8.40 7.98
CA TYR A 141 7.53 8.83 9.37
C TYR A 141 8.48 10.02 9.47
N LYS A 142 9.21 10.37 8.40
CA LYS A 142 10.08 11.54 8.35
C LYS A 142 9.25 12.81 8.22
N SER A 143 8.35 12.86 7.25
CA SER A 143 7.45 14.00 7.01
C SER A 143 6.16 13.91 7.81
N ARG A 144 5.88 12.77 8.46
CA ARG A 144 4.60 12.49 9.13
C ARG A 144 3.40 12.60 8.20
N THR A 145 3.56 12.12 6.97
CA THR A 145 2.49 12.06 5.97
C THR A 145 2.14 10.63 5.61
N LEU A 146 0.90 10.42 5.17
CA LEU A 146 0.43 9.16 4.60
C LEU A 146 -0.63 9.45 3.55
N GLY A 147 -0.70 8.60 2.54
CA GLY A 147 -1.70 8.78 1.48
C GLY A 147 -1.38 8.06 0.19
N ILE A 148 -2.17 8.36 -0.85
CA ILE A 148 -1.96 7.90 -2.23
C ILE A 148 -1.41 9.08 -3.02
N GLY A 149 -0.19 8.97 -3.55
CA GLY A 149 0.46 10.06 -4.27
C GLY A 149 0.36 9.96 -5.79
N LYS A 150 0.31 8.74 -6.33
CA LYS A 150 0.31 8.54 -7.80
C LYS A 150 -0.45 7.28 -8.18
N VAL A 151 -1.11 7.33 -9.34
CA VAL A 151 -1.61 6.16 -10.07
C VAL A 151 -0.64 5.85 -11.21
N PHE A 152 -0.18 4.62 -11.27
CA PHE A 152 0.80 4.14 -12.23
C PHE A 152 0.23 2.98 -13.05
N TRP A 153 0.31 3.04 -14.37
CA TRP A 153 -0.09 1.96 -15.26
C TRP A 153 1.13 1.16 -15.72
N PRO A 154 1.18 -0.17 -15.44
CA PRO A 154 2.29 -1.01 -15.90
C PRO A 154 2.45 -0.96 -17.42
N THR A 155 3.67 -0.68 -17.89
CA THR A 155 3.98 -0.62 -19.34
C THR A 155 4.37 -1.97 -19.93
N GLY A 156 4.75 -2.93 -19.07
CA GLY A 156 5.29 -4.22 -19.46
C GLY A 156 6.81 -4.32 -19.25
N ASP A 157 7.51 -3.22 -19.21
CA ASP A 157 8.93 -3.16 -18.87
C ASP A 157 9.12 -2.98 -17.37
N TYR A 158 9.25 -4.10 -16.66
CA TYR A 158 9.33 -4.11 -15.21
C TYR A 158 10.49 -3.28 -14.64
N GLU A 159 11.67 -3.34 -15.24
CA GLU A 159 12.84 -2.67 -14.68
C GLU A 159 12.72 -1.14 -14.82
N LYS A 160 12.22 -0.67 -15.95
CA LYS A 160 11.93 0.75 -16.20
C LYS A 160 10.81 1.23 -15.27
N ASP A 161 9.71 0.49 -15.19
CA ASP A 161 8.56 0.82 -14.38
C ASP A 161 8.91 0.81 -12.88
N LEU A 162 9.72 -0.16 -12.44
CA LEU A 162 10.19 -0.22 -11.05
C LEU A 162 11.03 0.99 -10.69
N ALA A 163 11.93 1.42 -11.58
CA ALA A 163 12.76 2.60 -11.35
C ALA A 163 11.90 3.86 -11.16
N GLU A 164 10.85 4.03 -11.95
CA GLU A 164 9.90 5.14 -11.81
C GLU A 164 9.07 5.03 -10.52
N ILE A 165 8.63 3.83 -10.17
CA ILE A 165 7.90 3.58 -8.92
C ILE A 165 8.80 3.87 -7.71
N GLU A 166 10.03 3.34 -7.68
CA GLU A 166 10.98 3.57 -6.58
C GLU A 166 11.30 5.06 -6.40
N GLN A 167 11.36 5.80 -7.50
CA GLN A 167 11.63 7.24 -7.50
C GLN A 167 10.61 8.03 -6.65
N TYR A 168 9.34 7.62 -6.65
CA TYR A 168 8.30 8.20 -5.80
C TYR A 168 8.61 8.04 -4.31
N TYR A 169 9.26 6.94 -3.91
CA TYR A 169 9.54 6.60 -2.52
C TYR A 169 10.92 7.07 -2.02
N ASN A 170 11.74 7.65 -2.89
CA ASN A 170 13.09 8.12 -2.53
C ASN A 170 13.05 9.10 -1.36
N GLY A 171 13.90 8.85 -0.35
CA GLY A 171 14.03 9.69 0.83
C GLY A 171 12.92 9.58 1.87
N MET A 172 11.86 8.78 1.60
CA MET A 172 10.86 8.43 2.62
C MET A 172 11.46 7.51 3.67
N ARG A 173 10.91 7.54 4.89
CA ARG A 173 11.43 6.76 6.01
C ARG A 173 10.31 6.02 6.74
N GLY A 174 10.58 4.74 7.06
CA GLY A 174 9.75 3.95 7.96
C GLY A 174 9.89 4.36 9.42
N LEU A 175 9.14 3.71 10.32
CA LEU A 175 9.30 3.91 11.76
C LEU A 175 10.71 3.54 12.24
N HIS A 176 11.24 2.43 11.75
CA HIS A 176 12.60 1.98 12.07
C HIS A 176 13.56 2.48 11.00
N LYS A 177 14.41 3.45 11.41
CA LYS A 177 15.44 4.03 10.55
C LYS A 177 16.39 2.93 10.01
N GLY A 178 16.76 3.05 8.74
CA GLY A 178 17.64 2.10 8.04
C GLY A 178 16.95 0.81 7.58
N HIS A 179 15.68 0.60 7.89
CA HIS A 179 14.92 -0.58 7.45
C HIS A 179 14.33 -0.45 6.05
N PHE A 180 14.34 0.74 5.46
CA PHE A 180 13.86 0.98 4.10
C PHE A 180 15.02 1.27 3.15
N ASN A 181 15.12 0.55 2.05
CA ASN A 181 16.26 0.61 1.13
C ASN A 181 16.37 1.90 0.32
N LEU A 182 15.27 2.67 0.21
CA LEU A 182 15.24 3.94 -0.53
C LEU A 182 15.34 5.17 0.40
N GLU A 183 15.49 4.95 1.71
CA GLU A 183 15.50 6.01 2.74
C GLU A 183 16.61 7.05 2.51
N ASP A 184 17.79 6.59 2.08
CA ASP A 184 18.97 7.43 1.88
C ASP A 184 19.09 7.98 0.46
N ARG A 185 18.17 7.63 -0.45
CA ARG A 185 18.15 8.18 -1.82
C ARG A 185 17.59 9.60 -1.80
N GLN A 186 18.13 10.47 -2.65
CA GLN A 186 17.62 11.84 -2.77
C GLN A 186 16.19 11.81 -3.31
N PRO A 187 15.23 12.52 -2.66
CA PRO A 187 13.91 12.70 -3.22
C PRO A 187 13.99 13.49 -4.52
N LEU A 188 13.04 13.26 -5.42
CA LEU A 188 12.91 14.11 -6.60
C LEU A 188 12.73 15.59 -6.19
N PRO A 189 13.30 16.53 -6.92
CA PRO A 189 12.92 17.92 -6.76
C PRO A 189 11.40 18.03 -6.88
N ASN A 190 10.77 18.70 -5.90
CA ASN A 190 9.33 18.90 -5.85
C ASN A 190 8.86 19.63 -7.12
N ASN A 191 8.42 18.90 -8.12
CA ASN A 191 7.61 19.48 -9.20
C ASN A 191 6.19 19.69 -8.67
N ASN A 192 6.00 20.73 -7.84
CA ASN A 192 4.69 21.18 -7.38
C ASN A 192 3.81 21.77 -8.50
N ASN A 193 4.17 21.58 -9.76
CA ASN A 193 3.49 22.18 -10.92
C ASN A 193 2.77 21.18 -11.83
N ALA A 194 2.39 20.00 -11.34
CA ALA A 194 1.64 19.03 -12.14
C ALA A 194 0.26 18.70 -11.55
N ILE A 195 -0.48 19.74 -11.09
CA ILE A 195 -1.94 19.65 -10.90
C ILE A 195 -2.46 21.10 -11.14
N SER A 196 -2.64 21.45 -12.37
CA SER A 196 -3.59 22.47 -12.82
C SER A 196 -4.74 21.78 -13.54
#